data_bdf685a5b63fad81c72e5b32d022afde
#
_entry.id   bdf685a5b63fad81c72e5b32d022afde
#
_cell.length_a   1.000
_cell.length_b   1.000
_cell.length_c   1.000
_cell.angle_alpha   90.00
_cell.angle_beta   90.00
_cell.angle_gamma   90.00
#
_symmetry.space_group_name_H-M   'P 1'
#
loop_
_entity.id
_entity.type
_entity.pdbx_description
1 polymer ?
#
loop_
_entity_poly.entity_id
_entity_poly.type
_entity_poly.pdbx_seq_one_letter_code
_entity_poly.pdbx_strand_id
1 'polypeptide(L)'
;KKPGSVQLCGAEKNCDGAEKQPADKYNGEKNKPEVVTSFIKNNPESFANKLILLVPLKCERYAHDMQMDEVAKRVKEVYSELLSFCRENNVASVVAPIITLGGIEFDSMRSNDSAGISTIPEYRMYEKDPKYKPRFCVQPMYYLMLYAASYSEWSKEHLTGVWARIQDLIARMFTSDEKFKTALREMRKNLLTDKLGYEILTTNSIFKF
;
A
#
# COMPACT_ATOMS: atom_id res chain seq x y z
N LYS A 1 -40.96 -5.59 8.28
CA LYS A 1 -39.89 -5.16 7.31
C LYS A 1 -38.99 -6.38 7.12
N LYS A 2 -39.01 -6.97 5.91
CA LYS A 2 -38.11 -8.10 5.57
C LYS A 2 -36.71 -7.57 5.34
N PRO A 3 -35.65 -8.24 5.83
CA PRO A 3 -34.28 -7.88 5.47
C PRO A 3 -34.06 -8.16 3.98
N GLY A 4 -33.35 -7.25 3.31
CA GLY A 4 -33.07 -7.31 1.88
C GLY A 4 -32.34 -8.61 1.51
N SER A 5 -32.82 -9.24 0.46
CA SER A 5 -32.24 -10.47 -0.10
C SER A 5 -30.85 -10.20 -0.63
N VAL A 6 -29.85 -10.84 -0.02
CA VAL A 6 -28.50 -10.91 -0.53
C VAL A 6 -28.49 -11.91 -1.69
N GLN A 7 -28.27 -11.42 -2.90
CA GLN A 7 -28.19 -12.25 -4.10
C GLN A 7 -26.79 -12.80 -4.24
N LEU A 8 -26.63 -14.10 -4.03
CA LEU A 8 -25.42 -14.85 -4.37
C LEU A 8 -25.34 -14.93 -5.90
N CYS A 9 -24.42 -14.20 -6.51
CA CYS A 9 -24.12 -14.34 -7.93
C CYS A 9 -23.33 -15.63 -8.17
N GLY A 10 -24.07 -16.72 -8.44
CA GLY A 10 -23.56 -17.84 -9.22
C GLY A 10 -23.95 -17.63 -10.67
N ALA A 11 -22.96 -17.69 -11.57
CA ALA A 11 -23.07 -17.75 -13.03
C ALA A 11 -23.93 -16.68 -13.73
N GLU A 12 -23.27 -15.90 -14.54
CA GLU A 12 -23.73 -15.08 -15.66
C GLU A 12 -25.24 -15.07 -15.95
N LYS A 13 -25.91 -13.99 -15.54
CA LYS A 13 -27.08 -13.48 -16.20
C LYS A 13 -26.88 -12.01 -16.47
N ASN A 14 -26.82 -11.65 -17.75
CA ASN A 14 -26.91 -10.30 -18.27
C ASN A 14 -28.16 -9.62 -17.67
N CYS A 15 -27.95 -8.69 -16.77
CA CYS A 15 -28.97 -7.72 -16.39
C CYS A 15 -28.65 -6.43 -17.10
N ASP A 16 -29.53 -6.12 -18.01
CA ASP A 16 -29.78 -4.91 -18.78
C ASP A 16 -28.87 -3.69 -18.60
N GLY A 17 -28.18 -3.34 -19.68
CA GLY A 17 -28.05 -1.98 -20.22
C GLY A 17 -27.34 -0.88 -19.44
N ALA A 18 -26.99 -1.03 -18.20
CA ALA A 18 -26.20 -0.04 -17.46
C ALA A 18 -24.70 -0.26 -17.72
N GLU A 19 -24.06 0.73 -18.32
CA GLU A 19 -22.64 0.75 -18.61
C GLU A 19 -21.85 0.62 -17.31
N LYS A 20 -21.38 -0.59 -17.00
CA LYS A 20 -20.49 -0.84 -15.85
C LYS A 20 -19.17 -0.12 -16.13
N GLN A 21 -18.90 0.95 -15.40
CA GLN A 21 -17.55 1.51 -15.42
C GLN A 21 -16.60 0.51 -14.74
N PRO A 22 -15.58 0.02 -15.45
CA PRO A 22 -14.64 -0.92 -14.86
C PRO A 22 -13.96 -0.26 -13.64
N ALA A 23 -13.82 -1.00 -12.55
CA ALA A 23 -13.16 -0.54 -11.32
C ALA A 23 -11.77 0.07 -11.58
N ASP A 24 -11.06 -0.41 -12.59
CA ASP A 24 -9.76 0.08 -13.04
C ASP A 24 -9.78 1.53 -13.54
N LYS A 25 -10.81 1.93 -14.30
CA LYS A 25 -10.95 3.31 -14.80
C LYS A 25 -11.21 4.29 -13.65
N TYR A 26 -12.06 3.89 -12.72
CA TYR A 26 -12.38 4.69 -11.53
C TYR A 26 -11.16 4.91 -10.61
N ASN A 27 -10.31 3.91 -10.43
CA ASN A 27 -9.11 4.00 -9.62
C ASN A 27 -8.03 4.89 -10.26
N GLY A 28 -7.85 4.84 -11.57
CA GLY A 28 -6.89 5.69 -12.30
C GLY A 28 -7.24 7.18 -12.19
N GLU A 29 -8.51 7.54 -12.36
CA GLU A 29 -8.97 8.93 -12.31
C GLU A 29 -8.87 9.54 -10.89
N LYS A 30 -8.99 8.73 -9.83
CA LYS A 30 -8.94 9.23 -8.44
C LYS A 30 -7.54 9.31 -7.85
N ASN A 31 -6.67 8.38 -8.17
CA ASN A 31 -5.33 8.33 -7.59
C ASN A 31 -4.36 9.32 -8.23
N LYS A 32 -4.63 9.80 -9.44
CA LYS A 32 -3.86 10.82 -10.17
C LYS A 32 -2.34 10.62 -10.00
N PRO A 33 -1.79 9.48 -10.41
CA PRO A 33 -0.38 9.15 -10.19
C PRO A 33 0.56 10.18 -10.83
N GLU A 34 0.16 10.81 -11.92
CA GLU A 34 0.89 11.88 -12.60
C GLU A 34 1.03 13.14 -11.71
N VAL A 35 -0.01 13.48 -10.93
CA VAL A 35 0.03 14.63 -10.01
C VAL A 35 0.98 14.36 -8.86
N VAL A 36 0.92 13.16 -8.27
CA VAL A 36 1.82 12.73 -7.20
C VAL A 36 3.28 12.72 -7.71
N THR A 37 3.50 12.13 -8.87
CA THR A 37 4.83 12.07 -9.49
C THR A 37 5.38 13.46 -9.77
N SER A 38 4.59 14.35 -10.36
CA SER A 38 4.99 15.72 -10.63
C SER A 38 5.32 16.51 -9.35
N PHE A 39 4.51 16.35 -8.31
CA PHE A 39 4.78 16.98 -7.02
C PHE A 39 6.12 16.55 -6.43
N ILE A 40 6.41 15.26 -6.45
CA ILE A 40 7.66 14.71 -5.91
C ILE A 40 8.86 15.17 -6.75
N LYS A 41 8.76 15.13 -8.07
CA LYS A 41 9.82 15.56 -9.00
C LYS A 41 10.14 17.06 -8.89
N ASN A 42 9.14 17.89 -8.59
CA ASN A 42 9.32 19.33 -8.40
C ASN A 42 9.93 19.71 -7.05
N ASN A 43 10.08 18.75 -6.13
CA ASN A 43 10.63 18.96 -4.80
C ASN A 43 11.74 17.94 -4.46
N PRO A 44 12.75 17.73 -5.30
CA PRO A 44 13.69 16.63 -5.16
C PRO A 44 14.46 16.64 -3.84
N GLU A 45 14.87 17.81 -3.36
CA GLU A 45 15.60 17.96 -2.09
C GLU A 45 14.79 17.51 -0.89
N SER A 46 13.46 17.69 -0.93
CA SER A 46 12.57 17.26 0.14
C SER A 46 12.44 15.73 0.22
N PHE A 47 12.70 15.03 -0.87
CA PHE A 47 12.55 13.58 -0.97
C PHE A 47 13.88 12.83 -0.99
N ALA A 48 15.01 13.51 -1.17
CA ALA A 48 16.33 12.89 -1.10
C ALA A 48 16.50 12.13 0.23
N ASN A 49 17.04 10.91 0.18
CA ASN A 49 17.21 10.05 1.34
C ASN A 49 15.90 9.77 2.11
N LYS A 50 14.76 9.73 1.46
CA LYS A 50 13.46 9.37 2.05
C LYS A 50 13.01 7.98 1.62
N LEU A 51 11.97 7.49 2.29
CA LEU A 51 11.22 6.30 1.90
C LEU A 51 9.86 6.73 1.35
N ILE A 52 9.55 6.30 0.14
CA ILE A 52 8.21 6.37 -0.43
C ILE A 52 7.56 5.00 -0.24
N LEU A 53 6.46 4.99 0.49
CA LEU A 53 5.69 3.79 0.75
C LEU A 53 4.40 3.82 -0.08
N LEU A 54 4.33 2.97 -1.09
CA LEU A 54 3.16 2.78 -1.93
C LEU A 54 2.29 1.68 -1.31
N VAL A 55 1.11 2.07 -0.85
CA VAL A 55 0.20 1.17 -0.11
C VAL A 55 -1.10 0.98 -0.89
N PRO A 56 -1.15 0.04 -1.84
CA PRO A 56 -2.39 -0.34 -2.49
C PRO A 56 -3.40 -0.87 -1.46
N LEU A 57 -4.58 -0.31 -1.46
CA LEU A 57 -5.68 -0.72 -0.59
C LEU A 57 -6.70 -1.55 -1.37
N LYS A 58 -7.54 -2.29 -0.66
CA LYS A 58 -8.62 -3.08 -1.25
C LYS A 58 -8.11 -4.16 -2.23
N CYS A 59 -7.06 -4.85 -1.82
CA CYS A 59 -6.45 -5.93 -2.62
C CYS A 59 -7.16 -7.29 -2.46
N GLU A 60 -8.43 -7.30 -2.04
CA GLU A 60 -9.22 -8.50 -1.77
C GLU A 60 -9.29 -9.43 -2.98
N ARG A 61 -9.53 -8.89 -4.16
CA ARG A 61 -9.61 -9.65 -5.41
C ARG A 61 -8.30 -10.35 -5.73
N TYR A 62 -7.20 -9.63 -5.69
CA TYR A 62 -5.87 -10.20 -5.95
C TYR A 62 -5.52 -11.30 -4.94
N ALA A 63 -5.94 -11.13 -3.68
CA ALA A 63 -5.73 -12.14 -2.64
C ALA A 63 -6.60 -13.37 -2.86
N HIS A 64 -7.85 -13.20 -3.27
CA HIS A 64 -8.76 -14.29 -3.59
C HIS A 64 -8.29 -15.10 -4.80
N ASP A 65 -7.84 -14.41 -5.83
CA ASP A 65 -7.37 -15.02 -7.08
C ASP A 65 -5.91 -15.53 -6.97
N MET A 66 -5.28 -15.44 -5.79
CA MET A 66 -3.89 -15.81 -5.53
C MET A 66 -2.87 -15.08 -6.43
N GLN A 67 -3.15 -13.83 -6.77
CA GLN A 67 -2.39 -12.97 -7.70
C GLN A 67 -1.82 -11.72 -7.02
N MET A 68 -1.44 -11.81 -5.76
CA MET A 68 -0.93 -10.65 -5.01
C MET A 68 0.36 -10.05 -5.60
N ASP A 69 1.15 -10.82 -6.32
CA ASP A 69 2.33 -10.37 -7.06
C ASP A 69 1.99 -9.43 -8.24
N GLU A 70 0.81 -9.59 -8.86
CA GLU A 70 0.33 -8.68 -9.91
C GLU A 70 0.11 -7.25 -9.38
N VAL A 71 -0.15 -7.08 -8.07
CA VAL A 71 -0.28 -5.75 -7.47
C VAL A 71 1.02 -4.96 -7.59
N ALA A 72 2.16 -5.58 -7.25
CA ALA A 72 3.46 -4.93 -7.37
C ALA A 72 3.80 -4.61 -8.83
N LYS A 73 3.48 -5.51 -9.76
CA LYS A 73 3.66 -5.29 -11.20
C LYS A 73 2.86 -4.09 -11.69
N ARG A 74 1.58 -4.00 -11.34
CA ARG A 74 0.73 -2.88 -11.70
C ARG A 74 1.21 -1.56 -11.12
N VAL A 75 1.68 -1.56 -9.88
CA VAL A 75 2.28 -0.37 -9.26
C VAL A 75 3.52 0.08 -10.04
N LYS A 76 4.38 -0.85 -10.46
CA LYS A 76 5.56 -0.53 -11.29
C LYS A 76 5.19 0.09 -12.64
N GLU A 77 4.13 -0.39 -13.27
CA GLU A 77 3.63 0.15 -14.54
C GLU A 77 3.09 1.58 -14.34
N VAL A 78 2.17 1.75 -13.39
CA VAL A 78 1.49 3.03 -13.14
C VAL A 78 2.44 4.11 -12.63
N TYR A 79 3.39 3.77 -11.78
CA TYR A 79 4.36 4.69 -11.17
C TYR A 79 5.77 4.58 -11.77
N SER A 80 5.89 4.10 -13.00
CA SER A 80 7.20 3.87 -13.66
C SER A 80 8.08 5.12 -13.68
N GLU A 81 7.51 6.28 -13.96
CA GLU A 81 8.20 7.57 -13.97
C GLU A 81 8.67 7.98 -12.56
N LEU A 82 7.84 7.79 -11.53
CA LEU A 82 8.21 8.02 -10.14
C LEU A 82 9.35 7.11 -9.71
N LEU A 83 9.31 5.84 -10.09
CA LEU A 83 10.35 4.88 -9.74
C LEU A 83 11.69 5.17 -10.42
N SER A 84 11.67 5.71 -11.64
CA SER A 84 12.88 6.22 -12.30
C SER A 84 13.47 7.39 -11.53
N PHE A 85 12.64 8.37 -11.18
CA PHE A 85 13.06 9.47 -10.31
C PHE A 85 13.66 8.98 -8.99
N CYS A 86 13.04 8.00 -8.33
CA CYS A 86 13.53 7.45 -7.07
C CYS A 86 14.93 6.86 -7.20
N ARG A 87 15.21 6.12 -8.29
CA ARG A 87 16.54 5.54 -8.55
C ARG A 87 17.61 6.62 -8.76
N GLU A 88 17.27 7.66 -9.50
CA GLU A 88 18.17 8.77 -9.82
C GLU A 88 18.48 9.67 -8.63
N ASN A 89 17.55 9.79 -7.68
CA ASN A 89 17.62 10.74 -6.57
C ASN A 89 17.84 10.10 -5.19
N ASN A 90 18.33 8.86 -5.16
CA ASN A 90 18.62 8.15 -3.91
C ASN A 90 17.40 8.06 -2.95
N VAL A 91 16.22 7.81 -3.51
CA VAL A 91 14.95 7.65 -2.78
C VAL A 91 14.60 6.18 -2.72
N ALA A 92 14.38 5.64 -1.52
CA ALA A 92 13.87 4.28 -1.37
C ALA A 92 12.38 4.23 -1.65
N SER A 93 11.92 3.18 -2.28
CA SER A 93 10.48 2.94 -2.47
C SER A 93 10.11 1.48 -2.26
N VAL A 94 8.95 1.28 -1.65
CA VAL A 94 8.42 -0.04 -1.30
C VAL A 94 6.95 -0.08 -1.67
N VAL A 95 6.49 -1.21 -2.18
CA VAL A 95 5.06 -1.51 -2.30
C VAL A 95 4.63 -2.46 -1.18
N ALA A 96 3.54 -2.12 -0.50
CA ALA A 96 2.98 -2.89 0.61
C ALA A 96 1.45 -2.94 0.53
N PRO A 97 0.87 -3.87 -0.26
CA PRO A 97 -0.56 -3.97 -0.45
C PRO A 97 -1.28 -4.42 0.83
N ILE A 98 -2.50 -3.91 1.02
CA ILE A 98 -3.36 -4.23 2.16
C ILE A 98 -4.69 -4.80 1.69
N ILE A 99 -5.14 -5.85 2.37
CA ILE A 99 -6.50 -6.37 2.28
C ILE A 99 -7.29 -5.70 3.40
N THR A 100 -8.30 -4.91 3.03
CA THR A 100 -9.00 -4.04 3.98
C THR A 100 -10.21 -4.70 4.62
N LEU A 101 -10.99 -5.44 3.86
CA LEU A 101 -12.26 -6.04 4.31
C LEU A 101 -12.16 -7.57 4.44
N GLY A 102 -11.31 -8.20 3.67
CA GLY A 102 -11.11 -9.65 3.64
C GLY A 102 -12.05 -10.38 2.67
N GLY A 103 -13.20 -10.84 3.14
CA GLY A 103 -14.14 -11.63 2.32
C GLY A 103 -15.11 -10.81 1.46
N ILE A 104 -14.99 -9.49 1.45
CA ILE A 104 -15.88 -8.57 0.72
C ILE A 104 -15.05 -7.65 -0.14
N GLU A 105 -15.42 -7.52 -1.40
CA GLU A 105 -14.80 -6.58 -2.35
C GLU A 105 -15.82 -5.56 -2.84
N PHE A 106 -15.41 -4.32 -3.01
CA PHE A 106 -16.17 -3.33 -3.76
C PHE A 106 -16.14 -3.72 -5.25
N ASP A 107 -17.29 -3.95 -5.85
CA ASP A 107 -17.42 -4.35 -7.24
C ASP A 107 -17.66 -3.14 -8.15
N SER A 108 -18.72 -2.40 -7.89
CA SER A 108 -19.12 -1.29 -8.76
C SER A 108 -20.03 -0.28 -8.04
N MET A 109 -20.30 0.83 -8.73
CA MET A 109 -21.38 1.75 -8.40
C MET A 109 -22.51 1.57 -9.38
N ARG A 110 -23.72 1.30 -8.90
CA ARG A 110 -24.93 1.31 -9.71
C ARG A 110 -25.58 2.68 -9.64
N SER A 111 -25.83 3.30 -10.78
CA SER A 111 -26.69 4.47 -10.84
C SER A 111 -28.16 4.03 -10.76
N ASN A 112 -28.95 4.68 -9.91
CA ASN A 112 -30.39 4.43 -9.84
C ASN A 112 -31.10 5.51 -10.64
N ASP A 113 -31.30 5.26 -11.95
CA ASP A 113 -31.86 6.21 -12.90
C ASP A 113 -33.31 6.62 -12.59
N SER A 114 -34.01 5.84 -11.73
CA SER A 114 -35.42 6.11 -11.37
C SER A 114 -35.61 7.14 -10.26
N ALA A 115 -34.56 7.58 -9.58
CA ALA A 115 -34.65 8.47 -8.41
C ALA A 115 -33.65 9.65 -8.41
N GLY A 116 -32.97 9.94 -9.53
CA GLY A 116 -32.02 11.05 -9.64
C GLY A 116 -31.02 11.11 -8.48
N ILE A 117 -29.76 10.70 -8.74
CA ILE A 117 -28.60 11.01 -7.89
C ILE A 117 -28.20 10.01 -6.79
N SER A 118 -28.81 8.87 -6.59
CA SER A 118 -28.23 7.92 -5.63
C SER A 118 -27.40 6.85 -6.34
N THR A 119 -26.09 6.92 -6.21
CA THR A 119 -25.19 5.83 -6.56
C THR A 119 -25.16 4.83 -5.39
N ILE A 120 -25.50 3.59 -5.67
CA ILE A 120 -25.50 2.51 -4.70
C ILE A 120 -24.22 1.70 -4.88
N PRO A 121 -23.38 1.55 -3.85
CA PRO A 121 -22.21 0.68 -3.94
C PRO A 121 -22.63 -0.78 -3.99
N GLU A 122 -22.09 -1.50 -4.93
CA GLU A 122 -22.22 -2.95 -5.05
C GLU A 122 -20.97 -3.63 -4.51
N TYR A 123 -21.19 -4.74 -3.78
CA TYR A 123 -20.11 -5.52 -3.18
C TYR A 123 -20.20 -6.97 -3.63
N ARG A 124 -19.07 -7.55 -3.94
CA ARG A 124 -18.91 -8.99 -4.18
C ARG A 124 -18.49 -9.65 -2.88
N MET A 125 -19.16 -10.74 -2.54
CA MET A 125 -18.80 -11.57 -1.40
C MET A 125 -18.14 -12.85 -1.90
N TYR A 126 -16.97 -13.17 -1.36
CA TYR A 126 -16.22 -14.38 -1.69
C TYR A 126 -16.61 -15.58 -0.80
N GLU A 127 -17.23 -15.31 0.33
CA GLU A 127 -17.68 -16.31 1.28
C GLU A 127 -19.18 -16.15 1.57
N LYS A 128 -19.85 -17.25 1.93
CA LYS A 128 -21.29 -17.24 2.24
C LYS A 128 -21.63 -16.37 3.47
N ASP A 129 -20.69 -16.29 4.42
CA ASP A 129 -20.79 -15.47 5.63
C ASP A 129 -19.48 -14.68 5.78
N PRO A 130 -19.32 -13.59 5.01
CA PRO A 130 -18.08 -12.85 4.99
C PRO A 130 -17.84 -12.14 6.31
N LYS A 131 -16.71 -12.47 6.93
CA LYS A 131 -16.28 -11.81 8.17
C LYS A 131 -15.29 -10.70 7.83
N TYR A 132 -15.36 -9.62 8.59
CA TYR A 132 -14.32 -8.59 8.57
C TYR A 132 -12.99 -9.21 9.01
N LYS A 133 -12.05 -9.34 8.06
CA LYS A 133 -10.79 -10.02 8.26
C LYS A 133 -9.67 -9.29 7.50
N PRO A 134 -9.28 -8.09 7.93
CA PRO A 134 -8.20 -7.34 7.29
C PRO A 134 -6.89 -8.11 7.45
N ARG A 135 -6.04 -8.05 6.41
CA ARG A 135 -4.72 -8.68 6.42
C ARG A 135 -3.66 -7.71 5.91
N PHE A 136 -2.44 -7.92 6.38
CA PHE A 136 -1.25 -7.17 5.94
C PHE A 136 -1.24 -5.68 6.34
N CYS A 137 -2.09 -5.26 7.29
CA CYS A 137 -2.15 -3.87 7.74
C CYS A 137 -0.89 -3.44 8.51
N VAL A 138 -0.14 -4.37 9.09
CA VAL A 138 1.06 -4.08 9.88
C VAL A 138 2.34 -3.97 9.05
N GLN A 139 2.37 -4.54 7.84
CA GLN A 139 3.56 -4.58 7.00
C GLN A 139 4.05 -3.18 6.58
N PRO A 140 3.20 -2.23 6.17
CA PRO A 140 3.63 -0.85 5.95
C PRO A 140 4.36 -0.25 7.15
N MET A 141 3.89 -0.54 8.36
CA MET A 141 4.52 -0.07 9.60
C MET A 141 5.89 -0.73 9.82
N TYR A 142 6.05 -2.01 9.47
CA TYR A 142 7.35 -2.68 9.55
C TYR A 142 8.38 -2.01 8.65
N TYR A 143 8.02 -1.66 7.42
CA TYR A 143 8.91 -0.92 6.53
C TYR A 143 9.28 0.45 7.07
N LEU A 144 8.32 1.19 7.64
CA LEU A 144 8.58 2.48 8.27
C LEU A 144 9.53 2.34 9.47
N MET A 145 9.33 1.34 10.32
CA MET A 145 10.18 1.10 11.49
C MET A 145 11.60 0.69 11.08
N LEU A 146 11.73 -0.20 10.09
CA LEU A 146 13.03 -0.59 9.55
C LEU A 146 13.76 0.59 8.93
N TYR A 147 13.05 1.44 8.17
CA TYR A 147 13.62 2.64 7.62
C TYR A 147 14.06 3.63 8.70
N ALA A 148 13.24 3.87 9.72
CA ALA A 148 13.56 4.75 10.83
C ALA A 148 14.80 4.27 11.61
N ALA A 149 14.91 2.96 11.83
CA ALA A 149 16.09 2.37 12.47
C ALA A 149 17.35 2.56 11.61
N SER A 150 17.27 2.26 10.31
CA SER A 150 18.39 2.46 9.36
C SER A 150 18.78 3.94 9.24
N TYR A 151 17.81 4.85 9.23
CA TYR A 151 18.05 6.28 9.23
C TYR A 151 18.75 6.74 10.52
N SER A 152 18.35 6.21 11.66
CA SER A 152 18.99 6.51 12.94
C SER A 152 20.46 6.08 12.97
N GLU A 153 20.80 4.91 12.42
CA GLU A 153 22.17 4.44 12.31
C GLU A 153 23.00 5.33 11.37
N TRP A 154 22.47 5.60 10.18
CA TRP A 154 23.13 6.45 9.16
C TRP A 154 23.36 7.87 9.68
N SER A 155 22.40 8.44 10.39
CA SER A 155 22.47 9.82 10.88
C SER A 155 23.56 10.03 11.95
N LYS A 156 23.89 9.01 12.73
CA LYS A 156 24.99 9.08 13.71
C LYS A 156 26.33 9.36 13.04
N GLU A 157 26.52 8.86 11.84
CA GLU A 157 27.76 9.04 11.07
C GLU A 157 27.79 10.36 10.27
N HIS A 158 26.62 10.93 9.94
CA HIS A 158 26.52 12.02 8.96
C HIS A 158 26.00 13.34 9.52
N LEU A 159 25.43 13.36 10.73
CA LEU A 159 24.84 14.56 11.31
C LEU A 159 25.62 15.04 12.54
N THR A 160 25.87 16.35 12.56
CA THR A 160 26.53 17.03 13.68
C THR A 160 25.62 18.10 14.30
N GLY A 161 25.85 18.45 15.55
CA GLY A 161 25.14 19.55 16.21
C GLY A 161 23.86 19.15 16.96
N VAL A 162 22.90 20.10 17.08
CA VAL A 162 21.68 19.91 17.89
C VAL A 162 20.81 18.78 17.35
N TRP A 163 20.74 18.62 16.04
CA TRP A 163 20.01 17.53 15.41
C TRP A 163 20.59 16.15 15.75
N ALA A 164 21.90 16.03 15.87
CA ALA A 164 22.55 14.79 16.31
C ALA A 164 22.11 14.40 17.74
N ARG A 165 21.90 15.37 18.62
CA ARG A 165 21.45 15.11 20.00
C ARG A 165 19.99 14.64 20.06
N ILE A 166 19.11 15.26 19.27
CA ILE A 166 17.70 14.83 19.17
C ILE A 166 17.62 13.42 18.60
N GLN A 167 18.41 13.14 17.57
CA GLN A 167 18.45 11.82 16.97
C GLN A 167 19.14 10.78 17.86
N ASP A 168 20.15 11.16 18.63
CA ASP A 168 20.74 10.27 19.64
C ASP A 168 19.72 9.90 20.71
N LEU A 169 18.84 10.82 21.11
CA LEU A 169 17.74 10.53 22.01
C LEU A 169 16.75 9.52 21.39
N ILE A 170 16.35 9.74 20.15
CA ILE A 170 15.49 8.82 19.41
C ILE A 170 16.20 7.47 19.23
N ALA A 171 17.47 7.48 18.84
CA ALA A 171 18.26 6.28 18.65
C ALA A 171 18.40 5.47 19.95
N ARG A 172 18.59 6.12 21.09
CA ARG A 172 18.63 5.44 22.40
C ARG A 172 17.31 4.77 22.73
N MET A 173 16.19 5.38 22.38
CA MET A 173 14.87 4.77 22.55
C MET A 173 14.71 3.50 21.69
N PHE A 174 15.31 3.47 20.49
CA PHE A 174 15.15 2.37 19.54
C PHE A 174 16.30 1.37 19.48
N THR A 175 17.53 1.74 19.85
CA THR A 175 18.73 0.89 19.63
C THR A 175 19.39 0.35 20.89
N SER A 176 19.03 0.85 22.07
CA SER A 176 19.65 0.40 23.34
C SER A 176 19.06 -0.91 23.89
N ASP A 177 17.90 -1.32 23.39
CA ASP A 177 17.22 -2.53 23.86
C ASP A 177 17.47 -3.71 22.91
N GLU A 178 18.10 -4.77 23.41
CA GLU A 178 18.30 -6.02 22.68
C GLU A 178 16.97 -6.64 22.23
N LYS A 179 15.87 -6.40 22.95
CA LYS A 179 14.54 -6.83 22.55
C LYS A 179 14.09 -6.12 21.26
N PHE A 180 14.39 -4.81 21.16
CA PHE A 180 14.06 -4.05 19.96
C PHE A 180 14.87 -4.53 18.74
N LYS A 181 16.17 -4.76 18.91
CA LYS A 181 17.04 -5.31 17.85
C LYS A 181 16.55 -6.70 17.39
N THR A 182 16.13 -7.53 18.35
CA THR A 182 15.56 -8.84 18.05
C THR A 182 14.25 -8.70 17.28
N ALA A 183 13.36 -7.80 17.71
CA ALA A 183 12.10 -7.51 17.00
C ALA A 183 12.34 -7.02 15.57
N LEU A 184 13.31 -6.13 15.33
CA LEU A 184 13.68 -5.68 13.98
C LEU A 184 14.20 -6.82 13.10
N ARG A 185 15.00 -7.75 13.66
CA ARG A 185 15.46 -8.93 12.91
C ARG A 185 14.29 -9.85 12.54
N GLU A 186 13.36 -10.05 13.45
CA GLU A 186 12.15 -10.84 13.19
C GLU A 186 11.23 -10.16 12.17
N MET A 187 11.03 -8.84 12.26
CA MET A 187 10.28 -8.08 11.26
C MET A 187 10.91 -8.22 9.88
N ARG A 188 12.23 -8.07 9.78
CA ARG A 188 12.95 -8.24 8.50
C ARG A 188 12.77 -9.65 7.96
N LYS A 189 12.90 -10.66 8.82
CA LYS A 189 12.70 -12.07 8.43
C LYS A 189 11.27 -12.31 7.93
N ASN A 190 10.26 -11.78 8.62
CA ASN A 190 8.86 -11.92 8.23
C ASN A 190 8.55 -11.24 6.89
N LEU A 191 9.09 -10.05 6.65
CA LEU A 191 8.94 -9.35 5.38
C LEU A 191 9.61 -10.09 4.21
N LEU A 192 10.68 -10.83 4.45
CA LEU A 192 11.37 -11.64 3.41
C LEU A 192 10.69 -12.97 3.14
N THR A 193 9.92 -13.50 4.11
CA THR A 193 9.25 -14.81 3.98
C THR A 193 7.88 -14.70 3.34
N ASP A 194 7.16 -13.61 3.58
CA ASP A 194 5.83 -13.38 3.00
C ASP A 194 5.94 -12.73 1.61
N LYS A 195 6.04 -13.56 0.59
CA LYS A 195 6.06 -13.13 -0.82
C LYS A 195 4.69 -12.64 -1.35
N LEU A 196 3.85 -12.10 -0.50
CA LEU A 196 2.47 -11.75 -0.84
C LEU A 196 2.35 -10.35 -1.42
N GLY A 197 3.09 -10.06 -2.50
CA GLY A 197 2.99 -8.79 -3.23
C GLY A 197 3.77 -7.64 -2.60
N TYR A 198 4.55 -7.87 -1.53
CA TYR A 198 5.49 -6.88 -1.00
C TYR A 198 6.77 -6.90 -1.80
N GLU A 199 7.20 -5.72 -2.18
CA GLU A 199 8.45 -5.61 -2.93
C GLU A 199 9.14 -4.28 -2.64
N ILE A 200 10.46 -4.34 -2.49
CA ILE A 200 11.32 -3.17 -2.48
C ILE A 200 11.57 -2.80 -3.95
N LEU A 201 11.07 -1.64 -4.35
CA LEU A 201 11.12 -1.18 -5.74
C LEU A 201 12.41 -0.42 -6.04
N THR A 202 12.88 0.36 -5.06
CA THR A 202 14.16 1.06 -5.11
C THR A 202 14.80 1.10 -3.73
N THR A 203 16.12 1.11 -3.67
CA THR A 203 16.92 1.26 -2.45
C THR A 203 17.64 2.60 -2.45
N ASN A 204 18.14 3.03 -1.30
CA ASN A 204 18.99 4.21 -1.17
C ASN A 204 20.17 3.92 -0.23
N SER A 205 21.00 4.94 0.04
CA SER A 205 22.17 4.82 0.91
C SER A 205 21.82 4.45 2.35
N ILE A 206 20.61 4.76 2.79
CA ILE A 206 20.11 4.53 4.14
C ILE A 206 19.43 3.17 4.26
N PHE A 207 18.55 2.86 3.32
CA PHE A 207 17.71 1.66 3.32
C PHE A 207 18.29 0.61 2.37
N LYS A 208 19.20 -0.18 2.93
CA LYS A 208 19.80 -1.35 2.28
C LYS A 208 19.18 -2.61 2.89
N PHE A 209 18.51 -3.40 2.07
CA PHE A 209 17.81 -4.61 2.50
C PHE A 209 18.63 -5.84 2.21
#